data_5d7c2a61c7b7f2f95c27bd51ce973966
#
_entry.id   5d7c2a61c7b7f2f95c27bd51ce973966
#
_cell.length_a   1.000
_cell.length_b   1.000
_cell.length_c   1.000
_cell.angle_alpha   90.00
_cell.angle_beta   90.00
_cell.angle_gamma   90.00
#
_symmetry.space_group_name_H-M   'P 1'
#
loop_
_entity.id
_entity.type
_entity.pdbx_description
1 polymer ?
#
loop_
_entity_poly.entity_id
_entity_poly.type
_entity_poly.pdbx_seq_one_letter_code
_entity_poly.pdbx_strand_id
1 'polypeptide(L)'
;VGLSTSYVDMDERLLPVPSRHADAREVDALASVLGEYGRVLQIVPEFYDTDLTIARLDQLAELSLKHNIPTTFSPLFVNADNGEGVDRVMRRVDEQFARGARVWPQVQTRPIDISFCFSVPSLLFFRFPGWYRLIRFGEPEAIKAAFRDPATRKSLIGEAASLNGLWPHLTLRQAGTEANLPLVGKTLAEIAALRGTTPVDAMIDISLEEDLDAHFLAAGLGHSDDDRVGRLLSHPHVHIGASDGGAHILSFSTYGDTGYLLSHFVRTLGALSLESAVKKLTSDTATIWGIPDRGLLRAGYVADIVIFDPDTIGRGEEVYVGDVPGDGYRYVRASVGVDTVIVGGAVAWSAADGYQDARGEVLPHAVTRLAA
;
A
#
# COMPACT_ATOMS: atom_id res chain seq x y z
N VAL A 1 2.85 13.31 12.75
CA VAL A 1 2.30 14.12 11.66
C VAL A 1 2.69 13.50 10.34
N GLY A 2 1.74 13.43 9.41
CA GLY A 2 1.96 12.95 8.04
C GLY A 2 1.82 14.09 7.02
N LEU A 3 2.71 14.11 6.03
CA LEU A 3 2.68 15.03 4.90
C LEU A 3 2.88 14.23 3.61
N SER A 4 2.26 14.65 2.51
CA SER A 4 2.58 14.14 1.18
C SER A 4 3.21 15.22 0.33
N THR A 5 4.33 14.88 -0.30
CA THR A 5 4.98 15.70 -1.32
C THR A 5 4.94 15.03 -2.69
N SER A 6 4.32 13.84 -2.76
CA SER A 6 4.22 13.05 -3.98
C SER A 6 3.41 13.76 -5.08
N TYR A 7 3.87 13.66 -6.32
CA TYR A 7 3.19 14.24 -7.48
C TYR A 7 1.81 13.60 -7.77
N VAL A 8 1.57 12.40 -7.25
CA VAL A 8 0.29 11.70 -7.45
C VAL A 8 -0.81 12.18 -6.51
N ASP A 9 -0.44 12.89 -5.43
CA ASP A 9 -1.42 13.37 -4.47
C ASP A 9 -2.03 14.69 -4.91
N MET A 10 -3.29 14.60 -5.29
CA MET A 10 -4.11 15.70 -5.82
C MET A 10 -5.47 15.70 -5.13
N ASP A 11 -6.09 16.89 -5.09
CA ASP A 11 -7.48 17.01 -4.65
C ASP A 11 -8.46 16.55 -5.75
N GLU A 12 -9.76 16.59 -5.46
CA GLU A 12 -10.83 16.18 -6.37
C GLU A 12 -10.90 17.02 -7.66
N ARG A 13 -10.20 18.16 -7.73
CA ARG A 13 -10.10 19.04 -8.90
C ARG A 13 -8.81 18.85 -9.68
N LEU A 14 -8.00 17.85 -9.32
CA LEU A 14 -6.66 17.62 -9.86
C LEU A 14 -5.65 18.74 -9.55
N LEU A 15 -5.86 19.46 -8.46
CA LEU A 15 -4.88 20.41 -7.94
C LEU A 15 -3.98 19.71 -6.92
N PRO A 16 -2.70 20.07 -6.85
CA PRO A 16 -1.80 19.55 -5.84
C PRO A 16 -2.36 19.78 -4.43
N VAL A 17 -2.27 18.76 -3.56
CA VAL A 17 -2.63 18.92 -2.13
C VAL A 17 -1.74 19.98 -1.47
N PRO A 18 -2.23 20.72 -0.46
CA PRO A 18 -1.49 21.84 0.15
C PRO A 18 -0.08 21.50 0.60
N SER A 19 0.15 20.29 1.13
CA SER A 19 1.48 19.85 1.60
C SER A 19 2.54 19.76 0.50
N ARG A 20 2.14 19.68 -0.78
CA ARG A 20 3.08 19.74 -1.91
C ARG A 20 3.66 21.14 -2.14
N HIS A 21 3.04 22.17 -1.58
CA HIS A 21 3.51 23.56 -1.65
C HIS A 21 4.26 23.97 -0.38
N ALA A 22 4.34 23.11 0.63
CA ALA A 22 5.07 23.38 1.86
C ALA A 22 6.56 23.62 1.58
N ASP A 23 7.07 24.77 1.99
CA ASP A 23 8.51 25.06 1.91
C ASP A 23 9.27 24.43 3.09
N ALA A 24 10.61 24.46 3.03
CA ALA A 24 11.46 23.89 4.06
C ALA A 24 11.24 24.54 5.45
N ARG A 25 10.83 25.80 5.51
CA ARG A 25 10.56 26.51 6.79
C ARG A 25 9.28 26.03 7.44
N GLU A 26 8.24 25.75 6.64
CA GLU A 26 6.99 25.21 7.13
C GLU A 26 7.20 23.80 7.71
N VAL A 27 7.89 22.93 6.98
CA VAL A 27 8.19 21.57 7.44
C VAL A 27 9.09 21.60 8.68
N ASP A 28 10.07 22.48 8.74
CA ASP A 28 10.95 22.68 9.90
C ASP A 28 10.18 23.15 11.14
N ALA A 29 9.24 24.08 10.98
CA ALA A 29 8.39 24.56 12.07
C ALA A 29 7.50 23.43 12.64
N LEU A 30 6.91 22.60 11.76
CA LEU A 30 6.15 21.42 12.20
C LEU A 30 7.05 20.40 12.92
N ALA A 31 8.25 20.14 12.39
CA ALA A 31 9.22 19.23 13.00
C ALA A 31 9.70 19.74 14.38
N SER A 32 9.85 21.06 14.57
CA SER A 32 10.17 21.67 15.86
C SER A 32 9.11 21.34 16.91
N VAL A 33 7.84 21.53 16.57
CA VAL A 33 6.72 21.18 17.47
C VAL A 33 6.70 19.67 17.77
N LEU A 34 6.96 18.83 16.76
CA LEU A 34 7.04 17.38 16.99
C LEU A 34 8.18 17.01 17.96
N GLY A 35 9.30 17.74 17.92
CA GLY A 35 10.42 17.59 18.86
C GLY A 35 10.02 17.88 20.32
N GLU A 36 9.21 18.90 20.55
CA GLU A 36 8.70 19.24 21.88
C GLU A 36 7.83 18.11 22.47
N TYR A 37 7.11 17.38 21.60
CA TYR A 37 6.19 16.31 22.00
C TYR A 37 6.74 14.90 21.78
N GLY A 38 7.97 14.74 21.31
CA GLY A 38 8.58 13.44 21.04
C GLY A 38 7.83 12.61 19.98
N ARG A 39 7.37 13.26 18.89
CA ARG A 39 6.53 12.63 17.88
C ARG A 39 7.27 12.35 16.58
N VAL A 40 6.70 11.45 15.77
CA VAL A 40 7.22 11.01 14.48
C VAL A 40 6.74 11.94 13.37
N LEU A 41 7.63 12.30 12.45
CA LEU A 41 7.29 12.90 11.16
C LEU A 41 7.30 11.82 10.08
N GLN A 42 6.19 11.68 9.36
CA GLN A 42 6.11 10.80 8.18
C GLN A 42 5.89 11.62 6.93
N ILE A 43 6.60 11.26 5.85
CA ILE A 43 6.40 11.89 4.54
C ILE A 43 6.16 10.81 3.47
N VAL A 44 5.24 11.11 2.53
CA VAL A 44 5.16 10.41 1.25
C VAL A 44 6.06 11.20 0.29
N PRO A 45 7.22 10.65 -0.15
CA PRO A 45 8.14 11.32 -1.04
C PRO A 45 7.73 11.15 -2.50
N GLU A 46 8.52 11.69 -3.39
CA GLU A 46 8.45 11.49 -4.84
C GLU A 46 9.04 10.11 -5.22
N PHE A 47 8.42 9.03 -4.75
CA PHE A 47 8.96 7.66 -4.75
C PHE A 47 9.13 7.03 -6.15
N TYR A 48 8.67 7.70 -7.21
CA TYR A 48 8.93 7.32 -8.61
C TYR A 48 10.25 7.88 -9.15
N ASP A 49 10.93 8.77 -8.39
CA ASP A 49 12.19 9.38 -8.75
C ASP A 49 13.21 9.17 -7.63
N THR A 50 14.27 8.40 -7.93
CA THR A 50 15.29 8.04 -6.95
C THR A 50 16.04 9.24 -6.40
N ASP A 51 16.38 10.23 -7.24
CA ASP A 51 17.17 11.38 -6.81
C ASP A 51 16.33 12.31 -5.93
N LEU A 52 15.05 12.52 -6.26
CA LEU A 52 14.12 13.25 -5.41
C LEU A 52 13.83 12.51 -4.10
N THR A 53 13.70 11.17 -4.15
CA THR A 53 13.56 10.37 -2.91
C THR A 53 14.78 10.54 -2.00
N ILE A 54 16.00 10.49 -2.53
CA ILE A 54 17.24 10.71 -1.77
C ILE A 54 17.30 12.13 -1.20
N ALA A 55 16.96 13.15 -2.00
CA ALA A 55 16.92 14.53 -1.52
C ALA A 55 15.91 14.70 -0.37
N ARG A 56 14.77 14.04 -0.44
CA ARG A 56 13.76 14.06 0.64
C ARG A 56 14.25 13.32 1.89
N LEU A 57 14.89 12.16 1.71
CA LEU A 57 15.53 11.42 2.80
C LEU A 57 16.57 12.29 3.53
N ASP A 58 17.40 13.03 2.81
CA ASP A 58 18.39 13.93 3.40
C ASP A 58 17.74 15.06 4.21
N GLN A 59 16.65 15.65 3.70
CA GLN A 59 15.88 16.63 4.47
C GLN A 59 15.30 16.04 5.76
N LEU A 60 14.75 14.81 5.70
CA LEU A 60 14.26 14.10 6.88
C LEU A 60 15.37 13.82 7.89
N ALA A 61 16.56 13.47 7.42
CA ALA A 61 17.72 13.24 8.27
C ALA A 61 18.16 14.53 9.01
N GLU A 62 18.23 15.66 8.32
CA GLU A 62 18.55 16.93 8.95
C GLU A 62 17.49 17.34 9.99
N LEU A 63 16.19 17.15 9.69
CA LEU A 63 15.12 17.40 10.67
C LEU A 63 15.21 16.45 11.87
N SER A 64 15.54 15.17 11.64
CA SER A 64 15.75 14.18 12.69
C SER A 64 16.86 14.60 13.64
N LEU A 65 18.01 15.02 13.10
CA LEU A 65 19.16 15.48 13.88
C LEU A 65 18.86 16.80 14.61
N LYS A 66 18.27 17.77 13.92
CA LYS A 66 18.02 19.12 14.46
C LYS A 66 17.01 19.11 15.60
N HIS A 67 15.92 18.36 15.45
CA HIS A 67 14.80 18.37 16.40
C HIS A 67 14.73 17.11 17.28
N ASN A 68 15.70 16.19 17.13
CA ASN A 68 15.76 14.92 17.86
C ASN A 68 14.47 14.09 17.72
N ILE A 69 13.90 14.01 16.52
CA ILE A 69 12.69 13.26 16.21
C ILE A 69 12.98 12.03 15.34
N PRO A 70 12.22 10.93 15.51
CA PRO A 70 12.17 9.89 14.50
C PRO A 70 11.46 10.44 13.25
N THR A 71 11.98 10.08 12.08
CA THR A 71 11.33 10.37 10.81
C THR A 71 11.13 9.09 10.02
N THR A 72 10.14 9.06 9.17
CA THR A 72 9.86 7.92 8.30
C THR A 72 9.30 8.38 6.96
N PHE A 73 9.51 7.60 5.93
CA PHE A 73 8.89 7.84 4.64
C PHE A 73 8.27 6.55 4.07
N SER A 74 7.17 6.70 3.34
CA SER A 74 6.40 5.60 2.74
C SER A 74 5.90 6.02 1.36
N PRO A 75 5.96 5.11 0.38
CA PRO A 75 6.64 3.82 0.41
C PRO A 75 8.10 3.90 -0.04
N LEU A 76 8.95 2.99 0.42
CA LEU A 76 10.12 2.61 -0.35
C LEU A 76 9.66 1.59 -1.39
N PHE A 77 9.36 2.09 -2.58
CA PHE A 77 8.69 1.34 -3.62
C PHE A 77 9.67 0.52 -4.44
N VAL A 78 9.39 -0.78 -4.59
CA VAL A 78 10.19 -1.70 -5.41
C VAL A 78 9.37 -2.13 -6.63
N ASN A 79 9.91 -1.95 -7.81
CA ASN A 79 9.36 -2.50 -9.05
C ASN A 79 10.50 -3.12 -9.92
N ALA A 80 10.13 -3.67 -11.07
CA ALA A 80 11.10 -4.36 -11.94
C ALA A 80 12.24 -3.45 -12.43
N ASP A 81 11.99 -2.15 -12.56
CA ASP A 81 12.90 -1.21 -13.24
C ASP A 81 13.73 -0.37 -12.27
N ASN A 82 13.39 -0.29 -10.97
CA ASN A 82 14.01 0.64 -10.03
C ASN A 82 15.02 0.01 -9.06
N GLY A 83 15.43 -1.24 -9.27
CA GLY A 83 16.25 -1.99 -8.33
C GLY A 83 17.54 -1.28 -7.90
N GLU A 84 18.29 -0.71 -8.85
CA GLU A 84 19.52 0.05 -8.55
C GLU A 84 19.20 1.33 -7.76
N GLY A 85 18.08 1.99 -8.09
CA GLY A 85 17.59 3.16 -7.36
C GLY A 85 17.30 2.85 -5.89
N VAL A 86 16.63 1.72 -5.63
CA VAL A 86 16.34 1.25 -4.26
C VAL A 86 17.64 1.00 -3.49
N ASP A 87 18.64 0.35 -4.12
CA ASP A 87 19.94 0.10 -3.49
C ASP A 87 20.70 1.42 -3.18
N ARG A 88 20.55 2.45 -4.02
CA ARG A 88 21.10 3.79 -3.75
C ARG A 88 20.39 4.45 -2.55
N VAL A 89 19.07 4.37 -2.48
CA VAL A 89 18.31 4.89 -1.33
C VAL A 89 18.74 4.20 -0.05
N MET A 90 18.88 2.87 -0.04
CA MET A 90 19.27 2.13 1.17
C MET A 90 20.70 2.45 1.62
N ARG A 91 21.66 2.59 0.71
CA ARG A 91 23.00 3.08 1.08
C ARG A 91 22.92 4.45 1.76
N ARG A 92 22.08 5.35 1.22
CA ARG A 92 21.91 6.68 1.81
C ARG A 92 21.24 6.60 3.17
N VAL A 93 20.28 5.71 3.38
CA VAL A 93 19.68 5.44 4.71
C VAL A 93 20.78 5.05 5.71
N ASP A 94 21.64 4.11 5.36
CA ASP A 94 22.74 3.65 6.23
C ASP A 94 23.72 4.78 6.57
N GLU A 95 24.08 5.60 5.60
CA GLU A 95 24.90 6.79 5.83
C GLU A 95 24.27 7.76 6.83
N GLN A 96 22.95 7.97 6.74
CA GLN A 96 22.25 8.86 7.64
C GLN A 96 22.14 8.27 9.06
N PHE A 97 21.89 6.96 9.19
CA PHE A 97 21.94 6.29 10.49
C PHE A 97 23.34 6.35 11.12
N ALA A 98 24.42 6.20 10.31
CA ALA A 98 25.80 6.36 10.79
C ALA A 98 26.09 7.77 11.32
N ARG A 99 25.39 8.81 10.82
CA ARG A 99 25.46 10.19 11.33
C ARG A 99 24.60 10.41 12.61
N GLY A 100 23.83 9.42 13.03
CA GLY A 100 22.90 9.52 14.17
C GLY A 100 21.49 9.97 13.80
N ALA A 101 21.18 10.19 12.52
CA ALA A 101 19.81 10.46 12.09
C ALA A 101 18.93 9.20 12.21
N ARG A 102 17.65 9.39 12.45
CA ARG A 102 16.67 8.31 12.60
C ARG A 102 15.61 8.44 11.52
N VAL A 103 15.92 7.89 10.32
CA VAL A 103 15.07 7.95 9.13
C VAL A 103 14.74 6.55 8.65
N TRP A 104 13.55 6.04 8.93
CA TRP A 104 13.13 4.70 8.54
C TRP A 104 12.30 4.72 7.26
N PRO A 105 12.77 4.10 6.16
CA PRO A 105 11.91 3.76 5.03
C PRO A 105 10.89 2.70 5.45
N GLN A 106 9.66 2.86 5.00
CA GLN A 106 8.62 1.85 5.15
C GLN A 106 8.52 1.00 3.89
N VAL A 107 8.52 -0.32 4.08
CA VAL A 107 8.35 -1.31 3.03
C VAL A 107 7.11 -2.14 3.32
N GLN A 108 6.20 -2.21 2.36
CA GLN A 108 5.05 -3.13 2.41
C GLN A 108 5.51 -4.55 2.16
N THR A 109 4.85 -5.51 2.77
CA THR A 109 5.24 -6.93 2.67
C THR A 109 4.63 -7.63 1.47
N ARG A 110 3.51 -7.17 0.95
CA ARG A 110 2.77 -7.80 -0.14
C ARG A 110 3.09 -7.19 -1.50
N PRO A 111 2.91 -7.94 -2.60
CA PRO A 111 2.87 -7.36 -3.93
C PRO A 111 1.78 -6.28 -4.05
N ILE A 112 2.02 -5.31 -4.93
CA ILE A 112 1.04 -4.28 -5.24
C ILE A 112 0.26 -4.74 -6.46
N ASP A 113 -0.98 -5.17 -6.21
CA ASP A 113 -1.93 -5.60 -7.19
C ASP A 113 -3.07 -4.60 -7.23
N ILE A 114 -3.46 -4.15 -8.43
CA ILE A 114 -4.57 -3.21 -8.59
C ILE A 114 -5.69 -3.88 -9.38
N SER A 115 -6.84 -4.02 -8.74
CA SER A 115 -8.10 -4.34 -9.42
C SER A 115 -8.80 -3.05 -9.82
N PHE A 116 -9.45 -3.04 -10.98
CA PHE A 116 -10.20 -1.88 -11.44
C PHE A 116 -11.34 -2.28 -12.36
N CYS A 117 -12.35 -1.42 -12.41
CA CYS A 117 -13.38 -1.37 -13.43
C CYS A 117 -13.51 0.07 -13.92
N PHE A 118 -14.39 0.33 -14.86
CA PHE A 118 -14.59 1.69 -15.36
C PHE A 118 -15.83 2.39 -14.79
N SER A 119 -16.58 1.71 -13.92
CA SER A 119 -17.67 2.31 -13.15
C SER A 119 -17.19 3.18 -11.98
N VAL A 120 -15.93 3.02 -11.56
CA VAL A 120 -15.30 3.78 -10.46
C VAL A 120 -13.88 4.24 -10.82
N PRO A 121 -13.39 5.36 -10.23
CA PRO A 121 -12.02 5.82 -10.44
C PRO A 121 -10.98 4.80 -10.00
N SER A 122 -9.92 4.64 -10.78
CA SER A 122 -8.80 3.75 -10.46
C SER A 122 -7.46 4.49 -10.44
N LEU A 123 -6.60 4.12 -9.50
CA LEU A 123 -5.23 4.62 -9.36
C LEU A 123 -4.37 4.38 -10.61
N LEU A 124 -4.66 3.32 -11.38
CA LEU A 124 -3.93 2.97 -12.59
C LEU A 124 -3.94 4.09 -13.63
N PHE A 125 -5.01 4.87 -13.68
CA PHE A 125 -5.23 5.90 -14.70
C PHE A 125 -4.90 7.33 -14.24
N PHE A 126 -4.45 7.55 -13.00
CA PHE A 126 -4.17 8.89 -12.46
C PHE A 126 -3.18 9.72 -13.27
N ARG A 127 -2.24 9.06 -13.94
CA ARG A 127 -1.19 9.71 -14.73
C ARG A 127 -1.63 10.09 -16.15
N PHE A 128 -2.83 9.72 -16.54
CA PHE A 128 -3.39 9.92 -17.88
C PHE A 128 -4.59 10.86 -17.79
N PRO A 129 -4.41 12.18 -18.06
CA PRO A 129 -5.43 13.18 -17.79
C PRO A 129 -6.76 12.95 -18.51
N GLY A 130 -6.75 12.44 -19.75
CA GLY A 130 -7.96 12.10 -20.50
C GLY A 130 -8.72 10.94 -19.86
N TRP A 131 -8.03 9.84 -19.55
CA TRP A 131 -8.61 8.70 -18.85
C TRP A 131 -9.13 9.10 -17.48
N TYR A 132 -8.29 9.78 -16.67
CA TYR A 132 -8.67 10.16 -15.32
C TYR A 132 -9.89 11.07 -15.30
N ARG A 133 -9.91 12.09 -16.18
CA ARG A 133 -11.03 13.02 -16.28
C ARG A 133 -12.31 12.31 -16.70
N LEU A 134 -12.20 11.40 -17.67
CA LEU A 134 -13.33 10.62 -18.14
C LEU A 134 -13.92 9.71 -17.06
N ILE A 135 -13.07 8.93 -16.38
CA ILE A 135 -13.52 7.96 -15.36
C ILE A 135 -13.94 8.67 -14.06
N ARG A 136 -13.27 9.76 -13.67
CA ARG A 136 -13.53 10.44 -12.39
C ARG A 136 -14.73 11.35 -12.42
N PHE A 137 -14.99 11.98 -13.56
CA PHE A 137 -16.02 13.01 -13.70
C PHE A 137 -17.05 12.71 -14.77
N GLY A 138 -16.85 11.66 -15.57
CA GLY A 138 -17.79 11.24 -16.59
C GLY A 138 -18.95 10.43 -15.98
N GLU A 139 -20.16 10.73 -16.44
CA GLU A 139 -21.28 9.83 -16.19
C GLU A 139 -21.10 8.53 -16.98
N PRO A 140 -21.67 7.38 -16.54
CA PRO A 140 -21.50 6.08 -17.19
C PRO A 140 -21.77 6.12 -18.71
N GLU A 141 -22.81 6.83 -19.16
CA GLU A 141 -23.13 6.93 -20.58
C GLU A 141 -22.09 7.75 -21.37
N ALA A 142 -21.45 8.74 -20.73
CA ALA A 142 -20.37 9.49 -21.37
C ALA A 142 -19.10 8.62 -21.54
N ILE A 143 -18.80 7.77 -20.55
CA ILE A 143 -17.70 6.81 -20.62
C ILE A 143 -17.96 5.80 -21.74
N LYS A 144 -19.15 5.22 -21.78
CA LYS A 144 -19.55 4.28 -22.84
C LYS A 144 -19.53 4.92 -24.24
N ALA A 145 -19.98 6.17 -24.36
CA ALA A 145 -19.92 6.92 -25.62
C ALA A 145 -18.47 7.15 -26.06
N ALA A 146 -17.58 7.54 -25.16
CA ALA A 146 -16.16 7.72 -25.45
C ALA A 146 -15.48 6.41 -25.90
N PHE A 147 -15.82 5.29 -25.27
CA PHE A 147 -15.31 3.97 -25.64
C PHE A 147 -15.84 3.45 -26.99
N ARG A 148 -17.06 3.84 -27.38
CA ARG A 148 -17.65 3.52 -28.69
C ARG A 148 -17.16 4.40 -29.82
N ASP A 149 -16.75 5.65 -29.53
CA ASP A 149 -16.25 6.55 -30.56
C ASP A 149 -14.80 6.21 -30.95
N PRO A 150 -14.56 5.79 -32.22
CA PRO A 150 -13.23 5.31 -32.62
C PRO A 150 -12.10 6.35 -32.46
N ALA A 151 -12.42 7.65 -32.64
CA ALA A 151 -11.42 8.71 -32.54
C ALA A 151 -11.01 8.95 -31.07
N THR A 152 -11.99 9.04 -30.16
CA THR A 152 -11.77 9.19 -28.72
C THR A 152 -11.08 7.95 -28.15
N ARG A 153 -11.54 6.74 -28.49
CA ARG A 153 -10.91 5.48 -28.09
C ARG A 153 -9.43 5.42 -28.48
N LYS A 154 -9.12 5.75 -29.73
CA LYS A 154 -7.73 5.83 -30.22
C LYS A 154 -6.90 6.85 -29.44
N SER A 155 -7.48 8.00 -29.12
CA SER A 155 -6.81 9.06 -28.33
C SER A 155 -6.49 8.57 -26.92
N LEU A 156 -7.44 7.95 -26.22
CA LEU A 156 -7.26 7.38 -24.88
C LEU A 156 -6.19 6.29 -24.87
N ILE A 157 -6.22 5.35 -25.83
CA ILE A 157 -5.20 4.30 -25.96
C ILE A 157 -3.82 4.93 -26.19
N GLY A 158 -3.72 5.94 -27.05
CA GLY A 158 -2.48 6.66 -27.32
C GLY A 158 -1.92 7.39 -26.09
N GLU A 159 -2.78 8.00 -25.29
CA GLU A 159 -2.38 8.67 -24.04
C GLU A 159 -1.78 7.67 -23.02
N ALA A 160 -2.35 6.49 -22.94
CA ALA A 160 -1.88 5.43 -22.05
C ALA A 160 -0.84 4.49 -22.69
N ALA A 161 -0.12 4.91 -23.72
CA ALA A 161 0.84 4.09 -24.46
C ALA A 161 1.98 3.53 -23.56
N SER A 162 2.32 4.22 -22.46
CA SER A 162 3.28 3.71 -21.47
C SER A 162 2.80 2.43 -20.76
N LEU A 163 1.51 2.09 -20.82
CA LEU A 163 0.95 0.85 -20.29
C LEU A 163 0.87 -0.29 -21.32
N ASN A 164 1.39 -0.10 -22.55
CA ASN A 164 1.29 -1.12 -23.61
C ASN A 164 1.94 -2.45 -23.21
N GLY A 165 2.99 -2.43 -22.40
CA GLY A 165 3.60 -3.64 -21.82
C GLY A 165 2.75 -4.31 -20.74
N LEU A 166 1.81 -3.57 -20.12
CA LEU A 166 0.96 -4.09 -19.06
C LEU A 166 -0.33 -4.73 -19.59
N TRP A 167 -0.96 -4.16 -20.62
CA TRP A 167 -2.26 -4.62 -21.12
C TRP A 167 -2.34 -6.12 -21.37
N PRO A 168 -1.36 -6.78 -22.01
CA PRO A 168 -1.40 -8.21 -22.25
C PRO A 168 -1.50 -9.07 -20.99
N HIS A 169 -0.97 -8.57 -19.87
CA HIS A 169 -0.86 -9.28 -18.59
C HIS A 169 -2.03 -9.01 -17.64
N LEU A 170 -2.90 -8.07 -17.96
CA LEU A 170 -4.12 -7.88 -17.16
C LEU A 170 -4.99 -9.13 -17.24
N THR A 171 -5.58 -9.51 -16.13
CA THR A 171 -6.49 -10.66 -16.05
C THR A 171 -7.92 -10.16 -15.88
N LEU A 172 -8.87 -10.72 -16.63
CA LEU A 172 -10.29 -10.51 -16.37
C LEU A 172 -10.65 -11.26 -15.09
N ARG A 173 -10.97 -10.52 -14.06
CA ARG A 173 -11.20 -11.06 -12.72
C ARG A 173 -12.65 -11.38 -12.44
N GLN A 174 -13.56 -10.53 -12.96
CA GLN A 174 -15.01 -10.65 -12.77
C GLN A 174 -15.75 -10.16 -14.00
N ALA A 175 -16.78 -10.89 -14.38
CA ALA A 175 -17.76 -10.54 -15.39
C ALA A 175 -19.12 -11.10 -14.98
N GLY A 176 -20.22 -10.54 -15.46
CA GLY A 176 -21.58 -10.95 -15.12
C GLY A 176 -22.35 -11.56 -16.30
N THR A 177 -21.97 -11.24 -17.54
CA THR A 177 -22.69 -11.75 -18.72
C THR A 177 -22.28 -13.19 -19.07
N GLU A 178 -23.22 -14.00 -19.58
CA GLU A 178 -22.94 -15.38 -20.02
C GLU A 178 -21.81 -15.45 -21.06
N ALA A 179 -21.68 -14.41 -21.89
CA ALA A 179 -20.65 -14.34 -22.94
C ALA A 179 -19.24 -14.18 -22.35
N ASN A 180 -19.09 -13.48 -21.24
CA ASN A 180 -17.79 -13.17 -20.65
C ASN A 180 -17.42 -14.05 -19.46
N LEU A 181 -18.37 -14.73 -18.81
CA LEU A 181 -18.08 -15.68 -17.71
C LEU A 181 -16.98 -16.71 -18.07
N PRO A 182 -16.94 -17.32 -19.28
CA PRO A 182 -15.87 -18.26 -19.65
C PRO A 182 -14.49 -17.61 -19.83
N LEU A 183 -14.42 -16.28 -19.87
CA LEU A 183 -13.17 -15.51 -20.00
C LEU A 183 -12.57 -15.12 -18.65
N VAL A 184 -13.31 -15.27 -17.56
CA VAL A 184 -12.82 -14.98 -16.21
C VAL A 184 -11.62 -15.85 -15.88
N GLY A 185 -10.56 -15.23 -15.34
CA GLY A 185 -9.27 -15.85 -15.07
C GLY A 185 -8.28 -15.82 -16.24
N LYS A 186 -8.72 -15.44 -17.45
CA LYS A 186 -7.82 -15.31 -18.61
C LYS A 186 -7.16 -13.94 -18.64
N THR A 187 -5.95 -13.90 -19.18
CA THR A 187 -5.25 -12.65 -19.49
C THR A 187 -5.89 -11.95 -20.70
N LEU A 188 -5.73 -10.64 -20.78
CA LEU A 188 -6.19 -9.88 -21.95
C LEU A 188 -5.47 -10.31 -23.24
N ALA A 189 -4.23 -10.82 -23.15
CA ALA A 189 -3.55 -11.41 -24.31
C ALA A 189 -4.30 -12.65 -24.84
N GLU A 190 -4.70 -13.55 -23.96
CA GLU A 190 -5.48 -14.75 -24.34
C GLU A 190 -6.85 -14.37 -24.89
N ILE A 191 -7.53 -13.42 -24.27
CA ILE A 191 -8.84 -12.93 -24.72
C ILE A 191 -8.73 -12.25 -26.07
N ALA A 192 -7.72 -11.39 -26.26
CA ALA A 192 -7.48 -10.73 -27.53
C ALA A 192 -7.22 -11.72 -28.68
N ALA A 193 -6.45 -12.77 -28.41
CA ALA A 193 -6.24 -13.85 -29.38
C ALA A 193 -7.54 -14.58 -29.75
N LEU A 194 -8.41 -14.84 -28.78
CA LEU A 194 -9.72 -15.47 -29.02
C LEU A 194 -10.66 -14.57 -29.85
N ARG A 195 -10.59 -13.25 -29.63
CA ARG A 195 -11.47 -12.25 -30.29
C ARG A 195 -10.89 -11.67 -31.57
N GLY A 196 -9.62 -11.91 -31.89
CA GLY A 196 -8.95 -11.34 -33.06
C GLY A 196 -8.74 -9.82 -32.95
N THR A 197 -8.46 -9.31 -31.76
CA THR A 197 -8.31 -7.88 -31.47
C THR A 197 -7.03 -7.61 -30.67
N THR A 198 -6.83 -6.36 -30.19
CA THR A 198 -5.73 -6.05 -29.29
C THR A 198 -6.13 -6.20 -27.81
N PRO A 199 -5.18 -6.42 -26.89
CA PRO A 199 -5.50 -6.55 -25.45
C PRO A 199 -6.28 -5.37 -24.89
N VAL A 200 -5.90 -4.14 -25.23
CA VAL A 200 -6.58 -2.93 -24.74
C VAL A 200 -7.97 -2.76 -25.37
N ASP A 201 -8.13 -3.16 -26.64
CA ASP A 201 -9.45 -3.17 -27.28
C ASP A 201 -10.35 -4.22 -26.67
N ALA A 202 -9.84 -5.43 -26.39
CA ALA A 202 -10.60 -6.47 -25.70
C ALA A 202 -11.07 -6.01 -24.31
N MET A 203 -10.23 -5.29 -23.55
CA MET A 203 -10.59 -4.70 -22.27
C MET A 203 -11.76 -3.70 -22.41
N ILE A 204 -11.66 -2.77 -23.36
CA ILE A 204 -12.68 -1.77 -23.59
C ILE A 204 -13.99 -2.41 -24.04
N ASP A 205 -13.93 -3.40 -24.96
CA ASP A 205 -15.11 -4.09 -25.45
C ASP A 205 -15.82 -4.87 -24.36
N ILE A 206 -15.09 -5.63 -23.53
CA ILE A 206 -15.65 -6.33 -22.36
C ILE A 206 -16.30 -5.32 -21.41
N SER A 207 -15.64 -4.19 -21.16
CA SER A 207 -16.21 -3.15 -20.29
C SER A 207 -17.52 -2.59 -20.81
N LEU A 208 -17.67 -2.43 -22.12
CA LEU A 208 -18.94 -2.02 -22.72
C LEU A 208 -20.01 -3.11 -22.65
N GLU A 209 -19.63 -4.37 -22.78
CA GLU A 209 -20.53 -5.54 -22.70
C GLU A 209 -21.03 -5.77 -21.26
N GLU A 210 -20.23 -5.40 -20.25
CA GLU A 210 -20.51 -5.56 -18.81
C GLU A 210 -21.01 -4.24 -18.15
N ASP A 211 -21.48 -3.30 -18.93
CA ASP A 211 -21.97 -2.00 -18.42
C ASP A 211 -20.97 -1.24 -17.54
N LEU A 212 -19.67 -1.33 -17.85
CA LEU A 212 -18.50 -0.78 -17.15
C LEU A 212 -18.12 -1.52 -15.86
N ASP A 213 -18.80 -2.59 -15.49
CA ASP A 213 -18.58 -3.34 -14.23
C ASP A 213 -17.76 -4.64 -14.41
N ALA A 214 -17.07 -4.78 -15.54
CA ALA A 214 -16.03 -5.80 -15.67
C ALA A 214 -14.82 -5.44 -14.81
N HIS A 215 -14.37 -6.35 -13.94
CA HIS A 215 -13.20 -6.12 -13.11
C HIS A 215 -11.95 -6.75 -13.73
N PHE A 216 -10.89 -5.97 -13.81
CA PHE A 216 -9.58 -6.38 -14.30
C PHE A 216 -8.56 -6.31 -13.17
N LEU A 217 -7.58 -7.20 -13.20
CA LEU A 217 -6.47 -7.24 -12.24
C LEU A 217 -5.15 -6.93 -12.95
N ALA A 218 -4.46 -5.90 -12.49
CA ALA A 218 -3.06 -5.63 -12.78
C ALA A 218 -2.21 -6.14 -11.61
N ALA A 219 -1.66 -7.34 -11.74
CA ALA A 219 -0.87 -7.97 -10.69
C ALA A 219 0.60 -7.58 -10.76
N GLY A 220 1.28 -7.54 -9.61
CA GLY A 220 2.73 -7.39 -9.51
C GLY A 220 3.28 -6.03 -9.95
N LEU A 221 2.50 -4.96 -9.86
CA LEU A 221 2.94 -3.60 -10.22
C LEU A 221 4.07 -3.08 -9.33
N GLY A 222 4.23 -3.66 -8.15
CA GLY A 222 5.32 -3.38 -7.24
C GLY A 222 5.48 -4.48 -6.21
N HIS A 223 6.63 -4.51 -5.54
CA HIS A 223 7.01 -5.52 -4.53
C HIS A 223 6.88 -6.98 -5.04
N SER A 224 7.14 -7.21 -6.33
CA SER A 224 7.08 -8.53 -6.97
C SER A 224 8.44 -9.23 -7.08
N ASP A 225 9.53 -8.55 -6.72
CA ASP A 225 10.88 -9.13 -6.60
C ASP A 225 11.08 -9.61 -5.15
N ASP A 226 10.75 -10.87 -4.90
CA ASP A 226 10.79 -11.50 -3.58
C ASP A 226 12.18 -11.43 -2.94
N ASP A 227 13.26 -11.62 -3.71
CA ASP A 227 14.61 -11.57 -3.20
C ASP A 227 14.98 -10.16 -2.71
N ARG A 228 14.61 -9.14 -3.47
CA ARG A 228 14.87 -7.74 -3.09
C ARG A 228 14.01 -7.31 -1.93
N VAL A 229 12.72 -7.59 -1.98
CA VAL A 229 11.80 -7.27 -0.87
C VAL A 229 12.22 -7.99 0.40
N GLY A 230 12.60 -9.28 0.32
CA GLY A 230 13.10 -10.06 1.45
C GLY A 230 14.36 -9.44 2.08
N ARG A 231 15.33 -8.99 1.25
CA ARG A 231 16.51 -8.26 1.76
C ARG A 231 16.15 -6.95 2.46
N LEU A 232 15.20 -6.18 1.91
CA LEU A 232 14.72 -4.95 2.54
C LEU A 232 14.02 -5.24 3.87
N LEU A 233 13.12 -6.22 3.91
CA LEU A 233 12.39 -6.60 5.14
C LEU A 233 13.35 -7.11 6.24
N SER A 234 14.49 -7.71 5.87
CA SER A 234 15.51 -8.16 6.81
C SER A 234 16.44 -7.03 7.28
N HIS A 235 16.45 -5.88 6.59
CA HIS A 235 17.38 -4.80 6.88
C HIS A 235 17.04 -4.11 8.23
N PRO A 236 18.02 -3.82 9.11
CA PRO A 236 17.76 -3.25 10.43
C PRO A 236 17.14 -1.86 10.39
N HIS A 237 17.44 -1.06 9.38
CA HIS A 237 16.93 0.31 9.22
C HIS A 237 15.65 0.40 8.38
N VAL A 238 15.04 -0.73 8.04
CA VAL A 238 13.74 -0.76 7.35
C VAL A 238 12.64 -1.06 8.35
N HIS A 239 11.58 -0.24 8.29
CA HIS A 239 10.35 -0.44 9.05
C HIS A 239 9.31 -1.17 8.18
N ILE A 240 8.55 -2.09 8.75
CA ILE A 240 7.42 -2.69 8.07
C ILE A 240 6.35 -1.61 7.88
N GLY A 241 6.00 -1.35 6.62
CA GLY A 241 5.08 -0.29 6.25
C GLY A 241 3.63 -0.58 6.61
N ALA A 242 2.81 0.44 6.55
CA ALA A 242 1.37 0.32 6.74
C ALA A 242 0.73 -0.49 5.61
N SER A 243 -0.35 -1.18 5.93
CA SER A 243 -1.12 -1.95 4.96
C SER A 243 -2.02 -1.09 4.06
N ASP A 244 -2.22 0.20 4.36
CA ASP A 244 -3.29 1.04 3.82
C ASP A 244 -4.70 0.48 4.07
N GLY A 245 -4.86 -0.33 5.12
CA GLY A 245 -6.14 -0.98 5.46
C GLY A 245 -7.27 0.02 5.60
N GLY A 246 -8.27 -0.08 4.72
CA GLY A 246 -9.39 0.86 4.61
C GLY A 246 -9.22 1.95 3.56
N ALA A 247 -8.03 2.12 2.97
CA ALA A 247 -7.82 2.94 1.79
C ALA A 247 -7.93 2.10 0.50
N HIS A 248 -8.30 2.75 -0.61
CA HIS A 248 -8.33 2.12 -1.93
C HIS A 248 -9.17 0.83 -2.02
N ILE A 249 -10.19 0.70 -1.19
CA ILE A 249 -10.99 -0.53 -1.02
C ILE A 249 -11.66 -1.04 -2.30
N LEU A 250 -11.84 -0.17 -3.29
CA LEU A 250 -12.37 -0.51 -4.62
C LEU A 250 -11.28 -0.98 -5.59
N SER A 251 -10.01 -0.79 -5.25
CA SER A 251 -8.88 -1.10 -6.13
C SER A 251 -8.09 -2.32 -5.68
N PHE A 252 -7.93 -2.53 -4.38
CA PHE A 252 -7.21 -3.68 -3.85
C PHE A 252 -7.53 -3.94 -2.38
N SER A 253 -7.38 -5.19 -1.96
CA SER A 253 -7.40 -5.55 -0.55
C SER A 253 -6.07 -5.21 0.09
N THR A 254 -6.09 -4.31 1.04
CA THR A 254 -4.92 -3.91 1.83
C THR A 254 -4.80 -4.71 3.13
N TYR A 255 -5.58 -5.77 3.27
CA TYR A 255 -5.58 -6.63 4.47
C TYR A 255 -4.60 -7.79 4.34
N GLY A 256 -4.13 -8.28 5.49
CA GLY A 256 -3.34 -9.50 5.58
C GLY A 256 -1.84 -9.34 5.35
N ASP A 257 -1.30 -8.13 5.36
CA ASP A 257 0.13 -7.86 5.16
C ASP A 257 1.00 -8.57 6.19
N THR A 258 0.62 -8.54 7.48
CA THR A 258 1.35 -9.21 8.56
C THR A 258 1.32 -10.72 8.40
N GLY A 259 0.17 -11.30 8.04
CA GLY A 259 0.05 -12.72 7.72
C GLY A 259 0.88 -13.11 6.50
N TYR A 260 0.96 -12.25 5.47
CA TYR A 260 1.79 -12.50 4.30
C TYR A 260 3.29 -12.44 4.62
N LEU A 261 3.74 -11.52 5.46
CA LEU A 261 5.11 -11.50 5.95
C LEU A 261 5.48 -12.85 6.59
N LEU A 262 4.65 -13.34 7.50
CA LEU A 262 4.91 -14.56 8.26
C LEU A 262 4.81 -15.82 7.37
N SER A 263 3.85 -15.89 6.47
CA SER A 263 3.66 -17.05 5.58
C SER A 263 4.68 -17.07 4.45
N HIS A 264 4.87 -15.96 3.74
CA HIS A 264 5.67 -15.92 2.52
C HIS A 264 7.16 -15.69 2.83
N PHE A 265 7.50 -14.58 3.49
CA PHE A 265 8.92 -14.22 3.70
C PHE A 265 9.59 -15.01 4.82
N VAL A 266 8.84 -15.41 5.86
CA VAL A 266 9.39 -16.25 6.94
C VAL A 266 9.30 -17.73 6.57
N ARG A 267 8.08 -18.29 6.45
CA ARG A 267 7.89 -19.73 6.32
C ARG A 267 8.30 -20.26 4.94
N THR A 268 7.92 -19.60 3.84
CA THR A 268 8.19 -20.11 2.50
C THR A 268 9.58 -19.77 2.02
N LEU A 269 10.03 -18.52 2.15
CA LEU A 269 11.31 -18.07 1.59
C LEU A 269 12.46 -18.13 2.59
N GLY A 270 12.20 -18.13 3.91
CA GLY A 270 13.23 -18.06 4.93
C GLY A 270 14.07 -16.78 4.86
N ALA A 271 13.51 -15.68 4.30
CA ALA A 271 14.23 -14.42 4.13
C ALA A 271 14.57 -13.75 5.46
N LEU A 272 13.78 -14.01 6.51
CA LEU A 272 14.06 -13.62 7.89
C LEU A 272 13.50 -14.66 8.86
N SER A 273 14.05 -14.73 10.08
CA SER A 273 13.53 -15.65 11.11
C SER A 273 12.18 -15.16 11.65
N LEU A 274 11.40 -16.08 12.22
CA LEU A 274 10.11 -15.75 12.87
C LEU A 274 10.30 -14.70 13.96
N GLU A 275 11.34 -14.83 14.79
CA GLU A 275 11.64 -13.90 15.87
C GLU A 275 11.96 -12.50 15.33
N SER A 276 12.71 -12.43 14.23
CA SER A 276 13.03 -11.15 13.57
C SER A 276 11.80 -10.48 12.98
N ALA A 277 10.92 -11.25 12.34
CA ALA A 277 9.66 -10.74 11.81
C ALA A 277 8.74 -10.23 12.92
N VAL A 278 8.56 -11.02 13.98
CA VAL A 278 7.75 -10.63 15.15
C VAL A 278 8.32 -9.37 15.80
N LYS A 279 9.65 -9.30 15.99
CA LYS A 279 10.33 -8.12 16.54
C LYS A 279 10.01 -6.87 15.71
N LYS A 280 10.12 -6.94 14.37
CA LYS A 280 9.82 -5.81 13.47
C LYS A 280 8.36 -5.39 13.55
N LEU A 281 7.42 -6.32 13.63
CA LEU A 281 5.99 -6.05 13.75
C LEU A 281 5.57 -5.49 15.12
N THR A 282 6.37 -5.68 16.15
CA THR A 282 6.02 -5.38 17.55
C THR A 282 6.96 -4.35 18.17
N SER A 283 8.08 -4.79 18.77
CA SER A 283 8.96 -3.92 19.56
C SER A 283 9.69 -2.85 18.74
N ASP A 284 10.08 -3.14 17.50
CA ASP A 284 10.70 -2.13 16.63
C ASP A 284 9.69 -1.05 16.24
N THR A 285 8.48 -1.47 15.85
CA THR A 285 7.36 -0.56 15.57
C THR A 285 7.03 0.30 16.80
N ALA A 286 6.86 -0.32 17.98
CA ALA A 286 6.57 0.40 19.21
C ALA A 286 7.68 1.43 19.54
N THR A 287 8.94 1.06 19.33
CA THR A 287 10.09 1.96 19.55
C THR A 287 10.09 3.15 18.59
N ILE A 288 9.91 2.91 17.31
CA ILE A 288 9.90 3.99 16.27
C ILE A 288 8.76 4.98 16.56
N TRP A 289 7.59 4.47 16.92
CA TRP A 289 6.40 5.29 17.15
C TRP A 289 6.28 5.82 18.58
N GLY A 290 7.22 5.50 19.47
CA GLY A 290 7.26 6.02 20.83
C GLY A 290 6.15 5.44 21.73
N ILE A 291 5.86 4.16 21.60
CA ILE A 291 4.89 3.43 22.43
C ILE A 291 5.68 2.69 23.52
N PRO A 292 5.66 3.13 24.80
CA PRO A 292 6.66 2.73 25.77
C PRO A 292 6.41 1.36 26.44
N ASP A 293 5.16 0.90 26.48
CA ASP A 293 4.73 -0.23 27.32
C ASP A 293 4.07 -1.36 26.54
N ARG A 294 4.33 -1.44 25.23
CA ARG A 294 3.81 -2.46 24.32
C ARG A 294 4.91 -3.03 23.42
N GLY A 295 4.58 -4.10 22.70
CA GLY A 295 5.47 -4.72 21.72
C GLY A 295 6.45 -5.74 22.33
N LEU A 296 6.41 -6.01 23.61
CA LEU A 296 7.23 -7.03 24.30
C LEU A 296 6.39 -7.81 25.32
N LEU A 297 6.61 -9.12 25.39
CA LEU A 297 6.11 -9.96 26.48
C LEU A 297 7.02 -9.77 27.70
N ARG A 298 6.70 -8.79 28.54
CA ARG A 298 7.50 -8.39 29.69
C ARG A 298 6.60 -8.01 30.87
N ALA A 299 7.00 -8.39 32.09
CA ALA A 299 6.28 -7.97 33.29
C ALA A 299 6.19 -6.44 33.38
N GLY A 300 4.97 -5.92 33.62
CA GLY A 300 4.67 -4.49 33.67
C GLY A 300 4.27 -3.87 32.32
N TYR A 301 4.36 -4.62 31.22
CA TYR A 301 3.86 -4.20 29.91
C TYR A 301 2.37 -4.55 29.77
N VAL A 302 1.66 -3.78 28.96
CA VAL A 302 0.26 -4.05 28.61
C VAL A 302 0.18 -5.35 27.83
N ALA A 303 -0.79 -6.19 28.19
CA ALA A 303 -0.98 -7.49 27.57
C ALA A 303 -1.80 -7.35 26.27
N ASP A 304 -1.16 -6.82 25.21
CA ASP A 304 -1.64 -6.85 23.84
C ASP A 304 -0.93 -8.02 23.14
N ILE A 305 -1.63 -9.13 22.96
CA ILE A 305 -1.02 -10.42 22.60
C ILE A 305 -1.81 -11.03 21.43
N VAL A 306 -1.09 -11.55 20.45
CA VAL A 306 -1.65 -12.39 19.38
C VAL A 306 -1.13 -13.80 19.54
N ILE A 307 -2.03 -14.77 19.60
CA ILE A 307 -1.72 -16.21 19.59
C ILE A 307 -2.00 -16.70 18.17
N PHE A 308 -1.00 -17.29 17.54
CA PHE A 308 -1.12 -17.80 16.18
C PHE A 308 -0.30 -19.09 16.00
N ASP A 309 -0.69 -19.89 15.02
CA ASP A 309 0.05 -21.07 14.61
C ASP A 309 1.06 -20.68 13.50
N PRO A 310 2.37 -20.82 13.72
CA PRO A 310 3.38 -20.46 12.74
C PRO A 310 3.33 -21.28 11.45
N ASP A 311 2.77 -22.50 11.51
CA ASP A 311 2.66 -23.38 10.35
C ASP A 311 1.48 -23.03 9.45
N THR A 312 0.46 -22.37 9.97
CA THR A 312 -0.76 -22.04 9.22
C THR A 312 -0.99 -20.54 9.06
N ILE A 313 -0.30 -19.69 9.84
CA ILE A 313 -0.47 -18.23 9.73
C ILE A 313 -0.33 -17.75 8.28
N GLY A 314 -1.26 -16.90 7.86
CA GLY A 314 -1.27 -16.36 6.50
C GLY A 314 -2.43 -15.42 6.26
N ARG A 315 -2.65 -15.12 5.00
CA ARG A 315 -3.82 -14.38 4.51
C ARG A 315 -4.70 -15.29 3.65
N GLY A 316 -6.00 -15.15 3.79
CA GLY A 316 -6.98 -15.84 2.96
C GLY A 316 -7.03 -15.29 1.53
N GLU A 317 -7.90 -15.88 0.73
CA GLU A 317 -8.21 -15.40 -0.60
C GLU A 317 -8.85 -14.01 -0.54
N GLU A 318 -8.67 -13.25 -1.61
CA GLU A 318 -9.33 -11.96 -1.78
C GLU A 318 -10.75 -12.19 -2.29
N VAL A 319 -11.72 -11.62 -1.59
CA VAL A 319 -13.13 -11.68 -1.96
C VAL A 319 -13.71 -10.27 -2.10
N TYR A 320 -14.65 -10.11 -3.05
CA TYR A 320 -15.37 -8.88 -3.28
C TYR A 320 -16.70 -8.97 -2.54
N VAL A 321 -16.93 -8.10 -1.57
CA VAL A 321 -18.11 -8.15 -0.69
C VAL A 321 -18.87 -6.84 -0.71
N GLY A 322 -20.20 -6.94 -0.67
CA GLY A 322 -21.13 -5.79 -0.62
C GLY A 322 -21.54 -5.47 0.81
N ASP A 323 -20.62 -4.95 1.63
CA ASP A 323 -20.85 -4.61 3.04
C ASP A 323 -20.57 -3.14 3.37
N VAL A 324 -20.40 -2.30 2.35
CA VAL A 324 -20.19 -0.86 2.51
C VAL A 324 -21.55 -0.14 2.44
N PRO A 325 -21.84 0.85 3.31
CA PRO A 325 -23.07 1.63 3.26
C PRO A 325 -23.34 2.23 1.86
N GLY A 326 -24.61 2.29 1.47
CA GLY A 326 -25.01 2.80 0.14
C GLY A 326 -24.82 1.78 -0.98
N ASP A 327 -25.00 0.50 -0.67
CA ASP A 327 -24.82 -0.62 -1.60
C ASP A 327 -23.39 -0.70 -2.21
N GLY A 328 -22.43 -0.19 -1.47
CA GLY A 328 -21.03 -0.20 -1.87
C GLY A 328 -20.35 -1.55 -1.65
N TYR A 329 -19.30 -1.77 -2.41
CA TYR A 329 -18.51 -3.01 -2.37
C TYR A 329 -17.06 -2.71 -2.02
N ARG A 330 -16.36 -3.74 -1.54
CA ARG A 330 -14.91 -3.69 -1.29
C ARG A 330 -14.26 -5.06 -1.42
N TYR A 331 -12.94 -5.07 -1.62
CA TYR A 331 -12.14 -6.28 -1.49
C TYR A 331 -11.74 -6.48 -0.03
N VAL A 332 -11.87 -7.70 0.47
CA VAL A 332 -11.44 -8.11 1.81
C VAL A 332 -10.66 -9.42 1.76
N ARG A 333 -9.85 -9.66 2.78
CA ARG A 333 -9.18 -10.94 3.02
C ARG A 333 -9.37 -11.34 4.48
N ALA A 334 -9.66 -12.60 4.72
CA ALA A 334 -9.62 -13.16 6.06
C ALA A 334 -8.17 -13.40 6.49
N SER A 335 -7.87 -13.29 7.79
CA SER A 335 -6.66 -13.85 8.37
C SER A 335 -6.80 -15.36 8.54
N VAL A 336 -5.68 -16.08 8.40
CA VAL A 336 -5.61 -17.53 8.60
C VAL A 336 -4.57 -17.80 9.67
N GLY A 337 -4.78 -18.83 10.49
CA GLY A 337 -3.82 -19.28 11.50
C GLY A 337 -3.70 -18.38 12.75
N VAL A 338 -4.54 -17.36 12.90
CA VAL A 338 -4.70 -16.63 14.17
C VAL A 338 -5.71 -17.38 15.04
N ASP A 339 -5.34 -17.67 16.27
CA ASP A 339 -6.19 -18.34 17.24
C ASP A 339 -6.92 -17.33 18.15
N THR A 340 -6.16 -16.42 18.77
CA THR A 340 -6.71 -15.48 19.76
C THR A 340 -5.99 -14.13 19.69
N VAL A 341 -6.75 -13.04 19.82
CA VAL A 341 -6.25 -11.68 19.99
C VAL A 341 -6.68 -11.15 21.36
N ILE A 342 -5.69 -10.77 22.17
CA ILE A 342 -5.88 -10.19 23.49
C ILE A 342 -5.49 -8.71 23.43
N VAL A 343 -6.33 -7.84 23.97
CA VAL A 343 -6.09 -6.40 24.07
C VAL A 343 -6.30 -5.97 25.53
N GLY A 344 -5.29 -5.34 26.11
CA GLY A 344 -5.34 -4.89 27.49
C GLY A 344 -5.59 -6.04 28.51
N GLY A 345 -5.16 -7.27 28.20
CA GLY A 345 -5.35 -8.46 29.03
C GLY A 345 -6.71 -9.16 28.89
N ALA A 346 -7.60 -8.69 27.99
CA ALA A 346 -8.88 -9.34 27.72
C ALA A 346 -8.95 -9.86 26.29
N VAL A 347 -9.61 -11.01 26.07
CA VAL A 347 -9.84 -11.55 24.72
C VAL A 347 -10.71 -10.58 23.94
N ALA A 348 -10.20 -10.08 22.82
CA ALA A 348 -10.92 -9.21 21.91
C ALA A 348 -11.48 -9.96 20.69
N TRP A 349 -10.82 -11.07 20.32
CA TRP A 349 -11.25 -11.93 19.24
C TRP A 349 -10.69 -13.34 19.45
N SER A 350 -11.45 -14.36 19.06
CA SER A 350 -10.96 -15.72 18.95
C SER A 350 -11.51 -16.39 17.69
N ALA A 351 -10.78 -17.42 17.21
CA ALA A 351 -11.25 -18.22 16.06
C ALA A 351 -12.55 -19.00 16.38
N ALA A 352 -12.77 -19.31 17.65
CA ALA A 352 -13.95 -20.06 18.10
C ALA A 352 -15.19 -19.18 18.24
N ASP A 353 -15.06 -17.95 18.78
CA ASP A 353 -16.19 -17.12 19.22
C ASP A 353 -16.34 -15.82 18.43
N GLY A 354 -15.35 -15.50 17.53
CA GLY A 354 -15.33 -14.25 16.80
C GLY A 354 -14.97 -13.03 17.66
N TYR A 355 -15.48 -11.86 17.27
CA TYR A 355 -15.26 -10.62 18.00
C TYR A 355 -16.02 -10.59 19.32
N GLN A 356 -15.32 -10.18 20.36
CA GLN A 356 -15.86 -9.93 21.70
C GLN A 356 -16.10 -8.42 21.88
N ASP A 357 -16.54 -8.00 23.07
CA ASP A 357 -16.71 -6.58 23.38
C ASP A 357 -15.41 -5.80 23.13
N ALA A 358 -15.56 -4.60 22.55
CA ALA A 358 -14.42 -3.72 22.25
C ALA A 358 -13.63 -3.40 23.53
N ARG A 359 -12.31 -3.65 23.50
CA ARG A 359 -11.40 -3.47 24.64
C ARG A 359 -10.26 -2.50 24.34
N GLY A 360 -10.27 -1.86 23.16
CA GLY A 360 -9.27 -0.89 22.79
C GLY A 360 -9.40 0.42 23.56
N GLU A 361 -8.28 1.07 23.82
CA GLU A 361 -8.22 2.42 24.34
C GLU A 361 -7.37 3.32 23.46
N VAL A 362 -7.70 4.61 23.44
CA VAL A 362 -6.83 5.61 22.82
C VAL A 362 -5.60 5.77 23.71
N LEU A 363 -4.41 5.45 23.15
CA LEU A 363 -3.17 5.58 23.91
C LEU A 363 -2.92 7.03 24.27
N PRO A 364 -2.78 7.36 25.57
CA PRO A 364 -2.43 8.69 26.00
C PRO A 364 -1.04 9.04 25.43
N HIS A 365 -0.83 10.32 25.15
CA HIS A 365 0.43 10.79 24.62
C HIS A 365 1.55 10.57 25.65
N ALA A 366 2.26 9.47 25.58
CA ALA A 366 3.54 9.36 26.27
C ALA A 366 4.51 10.36 25.63
N VAL A 367 4.90 11.39 26.38
CA VAL A 367 6.04 12.24 26.01
C VAL A 367 7.28 11.36 26.23
N THR A 368 7.65 10.58 25.23
CA THR A 368 8.89 9.83 25.27
C THR A 368 10.00 10.81 24.95
N ARG A 369 10.59 11.43 25.95
CA ARG A 369 11.94 11.99 25.82
C ARG A 369 12.81 10.78 25.52
N LEU A 370 13.20 10.62 24.27
CA LEU A 370 14.17 9.62 23.86
C LEU A 370 15.43 9.91 24.69
N ALA A 371 15.89 8.93 25.44
CA ALA A 371 17.12 9.05 26.20
C ALA A 371 18.24 9.43 25.22
N ALA A 372 18.97 10.48 25.59
CA ALA A 372 20.11 11.00 24.87
C ALA A 372 21.23 9.96 24.75
#